data_8e90b2fe810fa281588e4b8aa01e5503
#
_entry.id   8e90b2fe810fa281588e4b8aa01e5503
#
_cell.length_a   1.000
_cell.length_b   1.000
_cell.length_c   1.000
_cell.angle_alpha   90.00
_cell.angle_beta   90.00
_cell.angle_gamma   90.00
#
_symmetry.space_group_name_H-M   'P 1'
#
loop_
_entity.id
_entity.type
_entity.pdbx_description
1 polymer ?
#
loop_
_entity_poly.entity_id
_entity_poly.type
_entity_poly.pdbx_seq_one_letter_code
_entity_poly.pdbx_strand_id
1 'polypeptide(L)'
;MYKRQQYYSALESIAVVVAVLIMISSFDDLFIDAWYWTREIIRKFRFRNDDNYRPLTPEQIKEREEQHLAIMVPAWLEYDVIAQMIESMVATLDYRNYTVFVGTYVNDHRTIEEVERMRRRYKQLRRVEVPHDGPTCKADCLNWVIQAIFLHEQQAGIEFAGVILHDSEDVLHPLELKFFNYLLPRKDMIQLPVASLAREWYELVAGVYM
;
A
#
# COMPACT_ATOMS: atom_id res chain seq x y z
N MET A 1 -44.95 -28.59 -15.69
CA MET A 1 -44.79 -27.26 -16.35
C MET A 1 -44.90 -26.13 -15.33
N TYR A 2 -45.86 -26.07 -14.45
CA TYR A 2 -46.13 -24.98 -13.50
C TYR A 2 -44.95 -24.66 -12.55
N LYS A 3 -44.30 -25.66 -11.94
CA LYS A 3 -43.17 -25.46 -11.00
C LYS A 3 -41.96 -24.83 -11.66
N ARG A 4 -41.70 -25.14 -12.93
CA ARG A 4 -40.58 -24.58 -13.68
C ARG A 4 -40.79 -23.10 -13.98
N GLN A 5 -41.99 -22.70 -14.28
CA GLN A 5 -42.39 -21.33 -14.55
C GLN A 5 -42.32 -20.45 -13.28
N GLN A 6 -42.73 -20.97 -12.12
CA GLN A 6 -42.60 -20.30 -10.83
C GLN A 6 -41.11 -20.08 -10.45
N TYR A 7 -40.26 -21.07 -10.73
CA TYR A 7 -38.81 -20.96 -10.48
C TYR A 7 -38.19 -19.87 -11.33
N TYR A 8 -38.49 -19.78 -12.64
CA TYR A 8 -37.99 -18.73 -13.50
C TYR A 8 -38.51 -17.34 -13.09
N SER A 9 -39.74 -17.21 -12.73
CA SER A 9 -40.33 -15.93 -12.23
C SER A 9 -39.65 -15.47 -10.93
N ALA A 10 -39.34 -16.38 -10.01
CA ALA A 10 -38.58 -16.07 -8.79
C ALA A 10 -37.16 -15.61 -9.09
N LEU A 11 -36.43 -16.29 -9.99
CA LEU A 11 -35.09 -15.91 -10.41
C LEU A 11 -35.09 -14.54 -11.09
N GLU A 12 -36.06 -14.27 -11.94
CA GLU A 12 -36.22 -12.97 -12.62
C GLU A 12 -36.45 -11.84 -11.61
N SER A 13 -37.31 -12.07 -10.60
CA SER A 13 -37.54 -11.10 -9.53
C SER A 13 -36.30 -10.82 -8.71
N ILE A 14 -35.50 -11.86 -8.37
CA ILE A 14 -34.23 -11.71 -7.66
C ILE A 14 -33.24 -10.94 -8.52
N ALA A 15 -33.14 -11.27 -9.81
CA ALA A 15 -32.22 -10.57 -10.73
C ALA A 15 -32.57 -9.08 -10.85
N VAL A 16 -33.83 -8.72 -10.90
CA VAL A 16 -34.28 -7.31 -10.92
C VAL A 16 -33.89 -6.60 -9.63
N VAL A 17 -34.08 -7.22 -8.46
CA VAL A 17 -33.70 -6.64 -7.17
C VAL A 17 -32.17 -6.41 -7.11
N VAL A 18 -31.39 -7.41 -7.53
CA VAL A 18 -29.93 -7.29 -7.56
C VAL A 18 -29.49 -6.19 -8.53
N ALA A 19 -30.11 -6.12 -9.72
CA ALA A 19 -29.80 -5.06 -10.69
C ALA A 19 -30.09 -3.66 -10.14
N VAL A 20 -31.20 -3.49 -9.41
CA VAL A 20 -31.54 -2.21 -8.76
C VAL A 20 -30.52 -1.86 -7.67
N LEU A 21 -30.10 -2.82 -6.86
CA LEU A 21 -29.07 -2.59 -5.82
C LEU A 21 -27.72 -2.20 -6.44
N ILE A 22 -27.32 -2.87 -7.51
CA ILE A 22 -26.08 -2.52 -8.26
C ILE A 22 -26.22 -1.10 -8.84
N MET A 23 -27.36 -0.78 -9.41
CA MET A 23 -27.61 0.55 -9.98
C MET A 23 -27.51 1.65 -8.92
N ILE A 24 -28.08 1.43 -7.73
CA ILE A 24 -27.97 2.39 -6.60
C ILE A 24 -26.53 2.57 -6.18
N SER A 25 -25.76 1.48 -6.04
CA SER A 25 -24.32 1.55 -5.71
C SER A 25 -23.52 2.30 -6.79
N SER A 26 -23.85 2.08 -8.06
CA SER A 26 -23.18 2.76 -9.18
C SER A 26 -23.45 4.28 -9.23
N PHE A 27 -24.57 4.73 -8.66
CA PHE A 27 -24.83 6.18 -8.52
C PHE A 27 -23.86 6.86 -7.55
N ASP A 28 -23.48 6.17 -6.49
CA ASP A 28 -22.49 6.69 -5.53
C ASP A 28 -21.12 6.87 -6.20
N ASP A 29 -20.66 5.86 -6.93
CA ASP A 29 -19.42 5.94 -7.71
C ASP A 29 -19.46 7.07 -8.74
N LEU A 30 -20.56 7.18 -9.50
CA LEU A 30 -20.75 8.25 -10.47
C LEU A 30 -20.71 9.66 -9.82
N PHE A 31 -21.27 9.78 -8.63
CA PHE A 31 -21.24 11.05 -7.87
C PHE A 31 -19.81 11.41 -7.47
N ILE A 32 -19.03 10.44 -6.96
CA ILE A 32 -17.62 10.61 -6.58
C ILE A 32 -16.79 11.03 -7.80
N ASP A 33 -16.96 10.36 -8.94
CA ASP A 33 -16.27 10.68 -10.18
C ASP A 33 -16.63 12.08 -10.70
N ALA A 34 -17.92 12.41 -10.74
CA ALA A 34 -18.39 13.73 -11.16
C ALA A 34 -17.84 14.84 -10.26
N TRP A 35 -17.81 14.61 -8.94
CA TRP A 35 -17.21 15.53 -7.97
C TRP A 35 -15.70 15.69 -8.18
N TYR A 36 -14.98 14.59 -8.35
CA TYR A 36 -13.54 14.60 -8.61
C TYR A 36 -13.20 15.40 -9.88
N TRP A 37 -13.83 15.09 -11.00
CA TRP A 37 -13.59 15.78 -12.26
C TRP A 37 -13.98 17.26 -12.22
N THR A 38 -15.10 17.59 -11.58
CA THR A 38 -15.53 18.97 -11.40
C THR A 38 -14.49 19.77 -10.59
N ARG A 39 -14.03 19.20 -9.49
CA ARG A 39 -12.99 19.80 -8.65
C ARG A 39 -11.68 19.96 -9.42
N GLU A 40 -11.27 18.96 -10.19
CA GLU A 40 -10.05 18.99 -10.98
C GLU A 40 -10.10 20.07 -12.07
N ILE A 41 -11.22 20.20 -12.75
CA ILE A 41 -11.45 21.22 -13.75
C ILE A 41 -11.41 22.61 -13.10
N ILE A 42 -12.12 22.81 -11.99
CA ILE A 42 -12.12 24.09 -11.26
C ILE A 42 -10.70 24.42 -10.80
N ARG A 43 -9.96 23.46 -10.26
CA ARG A 43 -8.58 23.62 -9.82
C ARG A 43 -7.68 24.06 -10.97
N LYS A 44 -7.78 23.38 -12.12
CA LYS A 44 -6.99 23.68 -13.31
C LYS A 44 -7.24 25.10 -13.86
N PHE A 45 -8.48 25.59 -13.79
CA PHE A 45 -8.81 26.93 -14.28
C PHE A 45 -8.53 28.02 -13.25
N ARG A 46 -8.84 27.78 -11.97
CA ARG A 46 -8.75 28.79 -10.92
C ARG A 46 -7.33 29.03 -10.43
N PHE A 47 -6.53 27.97 -10.38
CA PHE A 47 -5.16 27.99 -9.83
C PHE A 47 -4.06 27.82 -10.89
N ARG A 48 -4.39 28.02 -12.15
CA ARG A 48 -3.44 27.86 -13.26
C ARG A 48 -2.16 28.71 -13.10
N ASN A 49 -2.26 29.84 -12.45
CA ASN A 49 -1.17 30.82 -12.25
C ASN A 49 -0.73 30.94 -10.78
N ASP A 50 -1.20 30.08 -9.89
CA ASP A 50 -0.83 30.12 -8.46
C ASP A 50 0.35 29.18 -8.22
N ASP A 51 1.48 29.76 -7.77
CA ASP A 51 2.71 29.01 -7.49
C ASP A 51 2.54 27.93 -6.40
N ASN A 52 1.57 28.12 -5.49
CA ASN A 52 1.26 27.13 -4.45
C ASN A 52 0.62 25.84 -4.99
N TYR A 53 0.14 25.84 -6.23
CA TYR A 53 -0.49 24.70 -6.89
C TYR A 53 0.36 24.13 -8.03
N ARG A 54 1.61 24.52 -8.15
CA ARG A 54 2.53 23.89 -9.10
C ARG A 54 2.85 22.47 -8.62
N PRO A 55 2.98 21.52 -9.55
CA PRO A 55 3.47 20.19 -9.23
C PRO A 55 4.84 20.28 -8.55
N LEU A 56 5.07 19.46 -7.53
CA LEU A 56 6.38 19.33 -6.90
C LEU A 56 7.39 18.81 -7.93
N THR A 57 8.56 19.42 -7.95
CA THR A 57 9.66 18.92 -8.79
C THR A 57 10.51 17.92 -8.00
N PRO A 58 11.16 16.97 -8.68
CA PRO A 58 12.07 16.02 -8.04
C PRO A 58 13.18 16.71 -7.23
N GLU A 59 13.66 17.89 -7.70
CA GLU A 59 14.69 18.67 -7.03
C GLU A 59 14.22 19.15 -5.66
N GLN A 60 13.03 19.74 -5.58
CA GLN A 60 12.43 20.21 -4.32
C GLN A 60 12.25 19.09 -3.29
N ILE A 61 11.93 17.89 -3.76
CA ILE A 61 11.78 16.71 -2.90
C ILE A 61 13.14 16.22 -2.38
N LYS A 62 14.20 16.33 -3.20
CA LYS A 62 15.55 15.88 -2.88
C LYS A 62 16.35 16.80 -1.98
N GLU A 63 16.02 18.10 -1.93
CA GLU A 63 16.75 19.09 -1.14
C GLU A 63 16.58 18.92 0.38
N ARG A 64 15.55 18.21 0.81
CA ARG A 64 15.28 18.02 2.23
C ARG A 64 16.16 16.97 2.86
N GLU A 65 16.72 17.28 4.04
CA GLU A 65 17.47 16.31 4.86
C GLU A 65 16.62 15.08 5.17
N GLU A 66 17.21 13.91 5.02
CA GLU A 66 16.55 12.63 5.22
C GLU A 66 16.35 12.34 6.71
N GLN A 67 15.09 12.23 7.15
CA GLN A 67 14.70 11.78 8.48
C GLN A 67 14.65 10.25 8.50
N HIS A 68 14.73 9.64 9.68
CA HIS A 68 14.56 8.20 9.81
C HIS A 68 13.12 7.79 9.52
N LEU A 69 12.95 6.80 8.64
CA LEU A 69 11.63 6.24 8.28
C LEU A 69 11.60 4.74 8.58
N ALA A 70 10.49 4.27 9.14
CA ALA A 70 10.23 2.86 9.33
C ALA A 70 9.32 2.34 8.21
N ILE A 71 9.64 1.19 7.63
CA ILE A 71 8.80 0.49 6.66
C ILE A 71 8.30 -0.79 7.32
N MET A 72 6.99 -1.00 7.32
CA MET A 72 6.34 -2.21 7.82
C MET A 72 5.90 -3.09 6.65
N VAL A 73 6.25 -4.36 6.71
CA VAL A 73 5.84 -5.38 5.73
C VAL A 73 5.29 -6.58 6.48
N PRO A 74 3.97 -6.78 6.55
CA PRO A 74 3.40 -8.00 7.11
C PRO A 74 3.54 -9.13 6.07
N ALA A 75 4.04 -10.29 6.48
CA ALA A 75 4.26 -11.43 5.60
C ALA A 75 3.67 -12.71 6.18
N TRP A 76 2.81 -13.39 5.39
CA TRP A 76 2.26 -14.70 5.67
C TRP A 76 2.24 -15.55 4.40
N LEU A 77 3.02 -16.62 4.36
CA LEU A 77 3.24 -17.51 3.21
C LEU A 77 3.80 -16.79 1.97
N GLU A 78 4.59 -15.74 2.19
CA GLU A 78 5.15 -14.88 1.14
C GLU A 78 6.59 -15.29 0.72
N TYR A 79 6.99 -16.52 1.01
CA TYR A 79 8.33 -17.06 0.74
C TYR A 79 8.75 -16.93 -0.74
N ASP A 80 7.80 -16.90 -1.67
CA ASP A 80 8.08 -16.83 -3.11
C ASP A 80 8.38 -15.40 -3.58
N VAL A 81 7.89 -14.37 -2.88
CA VAL A 81 7.95 -12.97 -3.33
C VAL A 81 8.74 -12.06 -2.41
N ILE A 82 8.77 -12.33 -1.10
CA ILE A 82 9.34 -11.43 -0.10
C ILE A 82 10.83 -11.11 -0.35
N ALA A 83 11.61 -12.08 -0.78
CA ALA A 83 13.03 -11.87 -1.07
C ALA A 83 13.23 -10.93 -2.24
N GLN A 84 12.48 -11.12 -3.32
CA GLN A 84 12.53 -10.28 -4.51
C GLN A 84 12.05 -8.85 -4.20
N MET A 85 10.99 -8.72 -3.40
CA MET A 85 10.47 -7.41 -2.96
C MET A 85 11.54 -6.64 -2.18
N ILE A 86 12.19 -7.27 -1.20
CA ILE A 86 13.26 -6.64 -0.40
C ILE A 86 14.45 -6.24 -1.28
N GLU A 87 14.88 -7.11 -2.19
CA GLU A 87 15.98 -6.80 -3.12
C GLU A 87 15.62 -5.62 -4.03
N SER A 88 14.42 -5.61 -4.59
CA SER A 88 13.91 -4.53 -5.42
C SER A 88 13.81 -3.22 -4.64
N MET A 89 13.27 -3.25 -3.43
CA MET A 89 13.16 -2.09 -2.53
C MET A 89 14.53 -1.46 -2.28
N VAL A 90 15.51 -2.26 -1.85
CA VAL A 90 16.86 -1.76 -1.53
C VAL A 90 17.58 -1.24 -2.78
N ALA A 91 17.36 -1.86 -3.94
CA ALA A 91 17.99 -1.44 -5.19
C ALA A 91 17.35 -0.18 -5.79
N THR A 92 16.07 0.05 -5.52
CA THR A 92 15.26 1.09 -6.16
C THR A 92 15.24 2.39 -5.36
N LEU A 93 15.10 2.30 -4.04
CA LEU A 93 14.90 3.48 -3.20
C LEU A 93 16.11 4.42 -3.17
N ASP A 94 15.91 5.66 -3.61
CA ASP A 94 16.86 6.76 -3.47
C ASP A 94 16.72 7.41 -2.07
N TYR A 95 16.99 6.61 -1.01
CA TYR A 95 16.90 7.04 0.38
C TYR A 95 17.81 6.18 1.26
N ARG A 96 18.46 6.78 2.25
CA ARG A 96 19.45 6.09 3.10
C ARG A 96 18.97 5.80 4.51
N ASN A 97 18.19 6.70 5.08
CA ASN A 97 17.80 6.67 6.49
C ASN A 97 16.46 5.95 6.70
N TYR A 98 16.41 4.64 6.41
CA TYR A 98 15.21 3.84 6.67
C TYR A 98 15.54 2.49 7.28
N THR A 99 14.57 1.91 7.97
CA THR A 99 14.63 0.55 8.50
C THR A 99 13.37 -0.20 8.08
N VAL A 100 13.54 -1.41 7.59
CA VAL A 100 12.44 -2.30 7.16
C VAL A 100 12.17 -3.31 8.25
N PHE A 101 10.93 -3.40 8.69
CA PHE A 101 10.44 -4.36 9.68
C PHE A 101 9.49 -5.34 9.00
N VAL A 102 9.90 -6.59 8.89
CA VAL A 102 9.10 -7.66 8.29
C VAL A 102 8.50 -8.51 9.40
N GLY A 103 7.18 -8.49 9.52
CA GLY A 103 6.44 -9.32 10.47
C GLY A 103 6.24 -10.73 9.91
N THR A 104 6.66 -11.76 10.65
CA THR A 104 6.52 -13.17 10.26
C THR A 104 5.94 -13.99 11.40
N TYR A 105 5.07 -14.94 11.09
CA TYR A 105 4.47 -15.84 12.09
C TYR A 105 5.39 -17.02 12.40
N VAL A 106 5.38 -17.47 13.67
CA VAL A 106 6.25 -18.56 14.14
C VAL A 106 6.08 -19.88 13.39
N ASN A 107 4.90 -20.15 12.84
CA ASN A 107 4.58 -21.35 12.07
C ASN A 107 4.85 -21.24 10.56
N ASP A 108 5.33 -20.10 10.07
CA ASP A 108 5.67 -19.92 8.64
C ASP A 108 7.18 -19.98 8.41
N HIS A 109 7.73 -21.18 8.58
CA HIS A 109 9.16 -21.43 8.50
C HIS A 109 9.80 -21.01 7.16
N ARG A 110 9.08 -21.18 6.04
CA ARG A 110 9.61 -20.85 4.71
C ARG A 110 9.80 -19.35 4.53
N THR A 111 8.83 -18.54 4.92
CA THR A 111 8.94 -17.08 4.87
C THR A 111 10.01 -16.58 5.86
N ILE A 112 10.10 -17.19 7.06
CA ILE A 112 11.15 -16.90 8.04
C ILE A 112 12.54 -17.11 7.44
N GLU A 113 12.78 -18.25 6.79
CA GLU A 113 14.08 -18.58 6.18
C GLU A 113 14.49 -17.54 5.14
N GLU A 114 13.56 -17.12 4.28
CA GLU A 114 13.82 -16.10 3.27
C GLU A 114 14.12 -14.73 3.89
N VAL A 115 13.33 -14.28 4.86
CA VAL A 115 13.55 -13.01 5.55
C VAL A 115 14.88 -13.03 6.31
N GLU A 116 15.25 -14.13 6.98
CA GLU A 116 16.54 -14.26 7.67
C GLU A 116 17.72 -14.30 6.68
N ARG A 117 17.52 -14.87 5.49
CA ARG A 117 18.51 -14.82 4.41
C ARG A 117 18.76 -13.36 3.97
N MET A 118 17.68 -12.58 3.78
CA MET A 118 17.76 -11.18 3.41
C MET A 118 18.35 -10.32 4.53
N ARG A 119 18.01 -10.58 5.79
CA ARG A 119 18.52 -9.86 6.96
C ARG A 119 20.05 -9.97 7.10
N ARG A 120 20.62 -11.10 6.72
CA ARG A 120 22.09 -11.27 6.69
C ARG A 120 22.75 -10.42 5.63
N ARG A 121 22.04 -10.10 4.55
CA ARG A 121 22.55 -9.30 3.42
C ARG A 121 22.31 -7.80 3.61
N TYR A 122 21.19 -7.42 4.19
CA TYR A 122 20.77 -6.02 4.31
C TYR A 122 20.65 -5.60 5.78
N LYS A 123 21.56 -4.71 6.21
CA LYS A 123 21.65 -4.28 7.63
C LYS A 123 20.45 -3.49 8.12
N GLN A 124 19.70 -2.83 7.22
CA GLN A 124 18.50 -2.09 7.53
C GLN A 124 17.25 -2.98 7.69
N LEU A 125 17.35 -4.29 7.43
CA LEU A 125 16.23 -5.22 7.58
C LEU A 125 16.16 -5.80 8.99
N ARG A 126 14.98 -5.83 9.57
CA ARG A 126 14.64 -6.45 10.84
C ARG A 126 13.49 -7.42 10.66
N ARG A 127 13.63 -8.64 11.14
CA ARG A 127 12.52 -9.58 11.27
C ARG A 127 11.84 -9.35 12.61
N VAL A 128 10.52 -9.25 12.57
CA VAL A 128 9.68 -9.20 13.76
C VAL A 128 8.92 -10.51 13.86
N GLU A 129 9.03 -11.17 14.99
CA GLU A 129 8.31 -12.39 15.27
C GLU A 129 6.92 -12.10 15.82
N VAL A 130 5.90 -12.65 15.17
CA VAL A 130 4.54 -12.73 15.72
C VAL A 130 4.48 -14.02 16.55
N PRO A 131 4.32 -13.96 17.89
CA PRO A 131 4.62 -15.07 18.79
C PRO A 131 3.52 -16.14 18.88
N HIS A 132 2.61 -16.18 17.94
CA HIS A 132 1.55 -17.18 17.82
C HIS A 132 1.37 -17.62 16.37
N ASP A 133 0.66 -18.71 16.18
CA ASP A 133 0.42 -19.29 14.87
C ASP A 133 -0.47 -18.39 13.99
N GLY A 134 -0.12 -18.29 12.73
CA GLY A 134 -0.96 -17.71 11.66
C GLY A 134 -1.81 -18.78 10.96
N PRO A 135 -2.74 -18.36 10.09
CA PRO A 135 -3.02 -16.97 9.78
C PRO A 135 -3.91 -16.27 10.82
N THR A 136 -3.69 -14.98 10.99
CA THR A 136 -4.60 -14.09 11.72
C THR A 136 -5.07 -12.96 10.78
N CYS A 137 -5.45 -11.81 11.29
CA CYS A 137 -5.70 -10.64 10.44
C CYS A 137 -4.40 -9.81 10.26
N LYS A 138 -4.31 -9.09 9.16
CA LYS A 138 -3.18 -8.21 8.86
C LYS A 138 -2.87 -7.23 9.99
N ALA A 139 -3.92 -6.69 10.64
CA ALA A 139 -3.79 -5.74 11.74
C ALA A 139 -3.06 -6.33 12.96
N ASP A 140 -3.24 -7.62 13.23
CA ASP A 140 -2.54 -8.29 14.34
C ASP A 140 -1.03 -8.33 14.08
N CYS A 141 -0.59 -8.76 12.90
CA CYS A 141 0.82 -8.72 12.52
C CYS A 141 1.39 -7.30 12.63
N LEU A 142 0.67 -6.31 12.11
CA LEU A 142 1.08 -4.90 12.16
C LEU A 142 1.23 -4.38 13.59
N ASN A 143 0.38 -4.80 14.53
CA ASN A 143 0.51 -4.41 15.93
C ASN A 143 1.82 -4.92 16.54
N TRP A 144 2.24 -6.13 16.22
CA TRP A 144 3.54 -6.65 16.66
C TRP A 144 4.70 -5.89 16.02
N VAL A 145 4.59 -5.55 14.76
CA VAL A 145 5.59 -4.74 14.06
C VAL A 145 5.71 -3.34 14.66
N ILE A 146 4.59 -2.68 14.98
CA ILE A 146 4.59 -1.37 15.63
C ILE A 146 5.29 -1.43 17.00
N GLN A 147 5.01 -2.45 17.80
CA GLN A 147 5.71 -2.63 19.09
C GLN A 147 7.22 -2.81 18.90
N ALA A 148 7.63 -3.57 17.89
CA ALA A 148 9.04 -3.76 17.57
C ALA A 148 9.71 -2.47 17.09
N ILE A 149 9.00 -1.60 16.35
CA ILE A 149 9.47 -0.28 15.97
C ILE A 149 9.76 0.57 17.21
N PHE A 150 8.81 0.69 18.15
CA PHE A 150 9.02 1.44 19.40
C PHE A 150 10.17 0.88 20.23
N LEU A 151 10.28 -0.44 20.31
CA LEU A 151 11.40 -1.07 21.01
C LEU A 151 12.75 -0.73 20.33
N HIS A 152 12.77 -0.73 19.01
CA HIS A 152 13.97 -0.39 18.25
C HIS A 152 14.38 1.08 18.44
N GLU A 153 13.43 2.02 18.45
CA GLU A 153 13.67 3.43 18.77
C GLU A 153 14.38 3.59 20.12
N GLN A 154 13.83 2.93 21.15
CA GLN A 154 14.40 2.96 22.50
C GLN A 154 15.82 2.38 22.56
N GLN A 155 16.06 1.26 21.87
CA GLN A 155 17.35 0.57 21.88
C GLN A 155 18.42 1.30 21.08
N ALA A 156 18.04 1.88 19.96
CA ALA A 156 18.95 2.57 19.05
C ALA A 156 19.14 4.06 19.39
N GLY A 157 18.27 4.62 20.24
CA GLY A 157 18.26 6.06 20.56
C GLY A 157 17.91 6.93 19.34
N ILE A 158 17.02 6.44 18.49
CA ILE A 158 16.53 7.14 17.29
C ILE A 158 15.02 7.33 17.42
N GLU A 159 14.48 8.24 16.61
CA GLU A 159 13.05 8.45 16.45
C GLU A 159 12.70 8.35 14.96
N PHE A 160 11.67 7.60 14.61
CA PHE A 160 11.18 7.54 13.24
C PHE A 160 10.20 8.69 12.99
N ALA A 161 10.48 9.50 11.99
CA ALA A 161 9.61 10.60 11.58
C ALA A 161 8.28 10.14 11.00
N GLY A 162 8.22 8.89 10.54
CA GLY A 162 7.01 8.28 10.01
C GLY A 162 7.15 6.78 9.81
N VAL A 163 5.99 6.12 9.74
CA VAL A 163 5.87 4.68 9.51
C VAL A 163 5.11 4.45 8.23
N ILE A 164 5.65 3.63 7.34
CA ILE A 164 5.12 3.36 6.00
C ILE A 164 4.70 1.90 5.95
N LEU A 165 3.53 1.64 5.43
CA LEU A 165 3.03 0.29 5.22
C LEU A 165 3.18 -0.10 3.75
N HIS A 166 3.85 -1.22 3.50
CA HIS A 166 3.92 -1.88 2.18
C HIS A 166 3.44 -3.32 2.27
N ASP A 167 2.88 -3.79 1.19
CA ASP A 167 2.60 -5.22 1.00
C ASP A 167 3.84 -5.92 0.41
N SER A 168 3.92 -7.24 0.59
CA SER A 168 5.05 -8.05 0.15
C SER A 168 5.21 -8.14 -1.38
N GLU A 169 4.24 -7.64 -2.12
CA GLU A 169 4.19 -7.61 -3.59
C GLU A 169 4.35 -6.20 -4.18
N ASP A 170 4.51 -5.17 -3.33
CA ASP A 170 4.59 -3.79 -3.80
C ASP A 170 5.87 -3.50 -4.59
N VAL A 171 5.70 -2.75 -5.69
CA VAL A 171 6.81 -2.20 -6.48
C VAL A 171 6.96 -0.72 -6.18
N LEU A 172 8.08 -0.34 -5.60
CA LEU A 172 8.30 0.99 -5.08
C LEU A 172 8.88 1.96 -6.11
N HIS A 173 8.49 3.22 -6.01
CA HIS A 173 9.09 4.29 -6.80
C HIS A 173 10.37 4.83 -6.13
N PRO A 174 11.46 5.12 -6.88
CA PRO A 174 12.73 5.59 -6.30
C PRO A 174 12.60 6.78 -5.35
N LEU A 175 11.71 7.72 -5.64
CA LEU A 175 11.52 8.94 -4.86
C LEU A 175 10.42 8.85 -3.80
N GLU A 176 9.85 7.69 -3.57
CA GLU A 176 8.71 7.52 -2.66
C GLU A 176 9.02 7.99 -1.25
N LEU A 177 10.09 7.49 -0.65
CA LEU A 177 10.49 7.88 0.71
C LEU A 177 10.89 9.37 0.79
N LYS A 178 11.49 9.93 -0.26
CA LYS A 178 11.78 11.36 -0.33
C LYS A 178 10.50 12.19 -0.36
N PHE A 179 9.49 11.71 -1.06
CA PHE A 179 8.19 12.35 -1.11
C PHE A 179 7.48 12.32 0.25
N PHE A 180 7.49 11.18 0.95
CA PHE A 180 6.99 11.10 2.31
C PHE A 180 7.77 12.02 3.25
N ASN A 181 9.09 11.99 3.22
CA ASN A 181 9.95 12.85 4.03
C ASN A 181 9.66 14.35 3.81
N TYR A 182 9.34 14.74 2.58
CA TYR A 182 8.97 16.12 2.24
C TYR A 182 7.61 16.53 2.82
N LEU A 183 6.63 15.61 2.88
CA LEU A 183 5.26 15.89 3.31
C LEU A 183 5.04 15.76 4.82
N LEU A 184 5.74 14.84 5.49
CA LEU A 184 5.54 14.50 6.91
C LEU A 184 5.41 15.69 7.86
N PRO A 185 6.20 16.77 7.78
CA PRO A 185 6.04 17.92 8.68
C PRO A 185 4.73 18.69 8.51
N ARG A 186 3.98 18.40 7.45
CA ARG A 186 2.73 19.11 7.10
C ARG A 186 1.52 18.17 7.08
N LYS A 187 1.74 16.87 7.15
CA LYS A 187 0.70 15.84 7.03
C LYS A 187 0.95 14.71 8.01
N ASP A 188 -0.06 14.41 8.80
CA ASP A 188 -0.04 13.30 9.76
C ASP A 188 -0.31 11.96 9.08
N MET A 189 -1.03 11.95 7.95
CA MET A 189 -1.34 10.78 7.16
C MET A 189 -1.21 11.08 5.67
N ILE A 190 -0.53 10.19 4.97
CA ILE A 190 -0.29 10.30 3.53
C ILE A 190 -0.64 8.96 2.88
N GLN A 191 -1.50 9.00 1.89
CA GLN A 191 -1.81 7.84 1.05
C GLN A 191 -1.46 8.18 -0.40
N LEU A 192 -0.62 7.36 -1.01
CA LEU A 192 -0.32 7.45 -2.43
C LEU A 192 -1.31 6.63 -3.24
N PRO A 193 -1.65 7.06 -4.45
CA PRO A 193 -2.41 6.21 -5.36
C PRO A 193 -1.58 4.99 -5.75
N VAL A 194 -2.16 3.81 -5.59
CA VAL A 194 -1.59 2.57 -6.11
C VAL A 194 -2.04 2.43 -7.56
N ALA A 195 -1.09 2.32 -8.48
CA ALA A 195 -1.36 2.10 -9.89
C ALA A 195 -0.93 0.69 -10.27
N SER A 196 -1.74 0.00 -11.07
CA SER A 196 -1.33 -1.28 -11.62
C SER A 196 -0.18 -1.09 -12.61
N LEU A 197 0.76 -2.04 -12.61
CA LEU A 197 1.81 -2.05 -13.63
C LEU A 197 1.18 -2.21 -15.02
N ALA A 198 1.76 -1.51 -16.01
CA ALA A 198 1.31 -1.61 -17.38
C ALA A 198 1.32 -3.08 -17.84
N ARG A 199 0.19 -3.53 -18.36
CA ARG A 199 -0.03 -4.89 -18.86
C ARG A 199 -0.24 -4.86 -20.35
N GLU A 200 -0.09 -6.02 -20.97
CA GLU A 200 -0.38 -6.16 -22.38
C GLU A 200 -1.88 -5.92 -22.66
N TRP A 201 -2.20 -5.25 -23.75
CA TRP A 201 -3.56 -4.82 -24.08
C TRP A 201 -4.62 -5.94 -24.14
N TYR A 202 -4.19 -7.18 -24.30
CA TYR A 202 -5.06 -8.35 -24.34
C TYR A 202 -5.35 -8.94 -22.94
N GLU A 203 -4.69 -8.48 -21.89
CA GLU A 203 -4.95 -8.88 -20.51
C GLU A 203 -6.11 -8.06 -19.92
N LEU A 204 -7.31 -8.22 -20.47
CA LEU A 204 -8.49 -7.40 -20.16
C LEU A 204 -8.89 -7.40 -18.68
N VAL A 205 -8.69 -8.52 -17.99
CA VAL A 205 -9.04 -8.63 -16.56
C VAL A 205 -8.12 -7.78 -15.69
N ALA A 206 -6.84 -7.68 -16.03
CA ALA A 206 -5.89 -6.84 -15.31
C ALA A 206 -6.11 -5.34 -15.60
N GLY A 207 -6.68 -4.99 -16.76
CA GLY A 207 -6.99 -3.62 -17.14
C GLY A 207 -8.16 -2.97 -16.38
N VAL A 208 -8.95 -3.74 -15.64
CA VAL A 208 -10.06 -3.20 -14.83
C VAL A 208 -9.56 -2.38 -13.64
N TYR A 209 -8.31 -2.54 -13.25
CA TYR A 209 -7.68 -1.81 -12.12
C TYR A 209 -6.83 -0.60 -12.57
N MET A 210 -6.89 -0.23 -13.82
CA MET A 210 -6.31 1.00 -14.37
C MET A 210 -7.34 2.11 -14.42
#